data_dcfba3e8dfaabad1a67c305870e9085e
#
_entry.id   dcfba3e8dfaabad1a67c305870e9085e
#
_cell.length_a   1.000
_cell.length_b   1.000
_cell.length_c   1.000
_cell.angle_alpha   90.00
_cell.angle_beta   90.00
_cell.angle_gamma   90.00
#
_symmetry.space_group_name_H-M   'P 1'
#
loop_
_entity.id
_entity.type
_entity.pdbx_description
1 polymer ?
#
loop_
_entity_poly.entity_id
_entity_poly.type
_entity_poly.pdbx_seq_one_letter_code
_entity_poly.pdbx_strand_id
1 'polypeptide(L)'
;CNVADNGVLPDEHNFIGLLDHMTRTPTDYSLPCTQGILIQPKSNVGTFDFSKVQQAIDSGYFETMRLMDSLKKTILSRTDTALLNQRRAALKCHIDSKVISEINISFHEKKSPSYVSHSLMKARKQEPITWEQFENRYYRLYAAQQVDYLYPTLQEKADSSYTLDLYVRKAKPLLLSVGGHLSSRPVNIGYLGLTYRHMGRSAASLHAETYFGKFYGSVKGEVSLDIPSVFPISASSYFVMNRWDYFRSFATFFEDVKPSFLVQNEMYYGVKFKHPILNNSKGSFDLRWFNLEDDYYQTQNFLSVDTTDETHLNGSLISYEITDNSLNRKQFASEGHYFTFKVKYLTAQEKTIPGTTALFDSTVIKQHDWLNLNIEGQYYFLTKPHFHLGMHAKAMFNSQSLFANYTASLLSMPTLNVIPDLETYFFKEYRSPQFFAVGTNMVVPIYKGLEYRFDFYYYQPFIILQKLEDGSIQYSKPFKGDTWLASTSLL
;
A
#
# COMPACT_ATOMS: atom_id res chain seq x y z
N CYS A 1 21.60 33.82 -8.92
CA CYS A 1 22.25 32.68 -9.60
C CYS A 1 21.67 32.57 -11.01
N ASN A 2 22.53 32.60 -12.04
CA ASN A 2 22.14 32.23 -13.38
C ASN A 2 22.56 30.78 -13.62
N VAL A 3 21.62 29.94 -14.03
CA VAL A 3 21.82 28.51 -14.26
C VAL A 3 21.86 28.17 -15.76
N ALA A 4 21.68 29.16 -16.63
CA ALA A 4 21.76 28.98 -18.08
C ALA A 4 23.21 29.24 -18.56
N ASP A 5 23.76 28.28 -19.29
CA ASP A 5 25.03 28.46 -19.99
C ASP A 5 24.76 28.75 -21.45
N ASN A 6 25.55 29.65 -22.05
CA ASN A 6 25.45 29.99 -23.47
C ASN A 6 25.96 28.86 -24.39
N GLY A 7 26.57 27.84 -23.85
CA GLY A 7 26.95 26.58 -24.50
C GLY A 7 27.55 26.64 -25.91
N VAL A 8 28.20 25.59 -26.35
CA VAL A 8 28.63 25.44 -27.74
C VAL A 8 27.40 25.03 -28.56
N LEU A 9 27.26 25.55 -29.79
CA LEU A 9 26.19 25.15 -30.70
C LEU A 9 26.16 23.60 -30.83
N PRO A 10 24.99 22.98 -30.63
CA PRO A 10 24.85 21.55 -30.83
C PRO A 10 25.10 21.15 -32.30
N ASP A 11 25.48 19.89 -32.51
CA ASP A 11 25.63 19.30 -33.85
C ASP A 11 24.34 19.46 -34.69
N GLU A 12 24.50 19.76 -35.98
CA GLU A 12 23.41 19.95 -36.94
C GLU A 12 22.41 18.78 -36.98
N HIS A 13 22.85 17.57 -36.60
CA HIS A 13 21.99 16.38 -36.53
C HIS A 13 21.26 16.22 -35.19
N ASN A 14 21.51 17.08 -34.20
CA ASN A 14 20.85 17.03 -32.89
C ASN A 14 19.70 18.06 -32.80
N PHE A 15 18.57 17.74 -33.44
CA PHE A 15 17.40 18.62 -33.51
C PHE A 15 16.87 19.05 -32.11
N ILE A 16 16.87 18.15 -31.11
CA ILE A 16 16.44 18.46 -29.74
C ILE A 16 17.42 19.42 -29.07
N GLY A 17 18.72 19.21 -29.28
CA GLY A 17 19.75 20.11 -28.80
C GLY A 17 19.69 21.51 -29.43
N LEU A 18 19.37 21.60 -30.71
CA LEU A 18 19.17 22.86 -31.41
C LEU A 18 17.94 23.62 -30.89
N LEU A 19 16.83 22.92 -30.67
CA LEU A 19 15.62 23.51 -30.06
C LEU A 19 15.88 24.03 -28.65
N ASP A 20 16.58 23.25 -27.79
CA ASP A 20 16.97 23.69 -26.46
C ASP A 20 17.90 24.93 -26.52
N HIS A 21 18.86 24.93 -27.44
CA HIS A 21 19.76 26.07 -27.63
C HIS A 21 19.02 27.33 -28.11
N MET A 22 18.05 27.19 -29.00
CA MET A 22 17.22 28.31 -29.49
C MET A 22 16.33 28.93 -28.41
N THR A 23 15.93 28.15 -27.41
CA THR A 23 15.11 28.65 -26.29
C THR A 23 15.93 29.35 -25.19
N ARG A 24 17.24 29.23 -25.22
CA ARG A 24 18.15 29.86 -24.24
C ARG A 24 18.35 31.31 -24.54
N THR A 25 18.11 32.16 -23.55
CA THR A 25 18.47 33.58 -23.63
C THR A 25 19.98 33.72 -23.38
N PRO A 26 20.73 34.44 -24.23
CA PRO A 26 22.15 34.70 -24.01
C PRO A 26 22.38 35.31 -22.61
N THR A 27 23.31 34.74 -21.86
CA THR A 27 23.64 35.21 -20.52
C THR A 27 24.71 36.26 -20.59
N ASP A 28 24.45 37.46 -20.05
CA ASP A 28 25.46 38.48 -19.82
C ASP A 28 26.15 38.19 -18.49
N TYR A 29 27.47 37.88 -18.57
CA TYR A 29 28.30 37.61 -17.40
C TYR A 29 28.95 38.90 -16.84
N SER A 30 28.60 40.09 -17.34
CA SER A 30 29.08 41.34 -16.77
C SER A 30 28.55 41.51 -15.33
N LEU A 31 29.44 41.97 -14.44
CA LEU A 31 29.05 42.23 -13.06
C LEU A 31 28.72 43.72 -12.92
N PRO A 32 27.53 44.07 -12.37
CA PRO A 32 27.13 45.46 -12.20
C PRO A 32 27.90 46.19 -11.10
N CYS A 33 28.80 45.52 -10.40
CA CYS A 33 29.60 46.07 -9.32
C CYS A 33 31.07 45.74 -9.51
N THR A 34 31.95 46.69 -9.15
CA THR A 34 33.43 46.58 -9.26
C THR A 34 34.04 45.57 -8.28
N GLN A 35 33.33 45.20 -7.21
CA GLN A 35 33.78 44.26 -6.19
C GLN A 35 33.16 42.86 -6.34
N GLY A 36 32.43 42.63 -7.42
CA GLY A 36 31.83 41.34 -7.68
C GLY A 36 32.86 40.28 -8.04
N ILE A 37 32.62 39.05 -7.63
CA ILE A 37 33.41 37.87 -8.00
C ILE A 37 32.51 36.91 -8.77
N LEU A 38 32.84 36.62 -10.02
CA LEU A 38 32.16 35.66 -10.86
C LEU A 38 32.69 34.27 -10.54
N ILE A 39 31.79 33.36 -10.12
CA ILE A 39 32.04 31.94 -9.93
C ILE A 39 31.33 31.18 -11.05
N GLN A 40 32.10 30.61 -11.95
CA GLN A 40 31.57 29.94 -13.14
C GLN A 40 32.06 28.49 -13.19
N PRO A 41 31.32 27.55 -12.56
CA PRO A 41 31.69 26.14 -12.59
C PRO A 41 31.51 25.59 -14.01
N LYS A 42 32.51 24.88 -14.49
CA LYS A 42 32.45 24.15 -15.76
C LYS A 42 32.02 22.71 -15.46
N SER A 43 30.75 22.39 -15.69
CA SER A 43 30.25 21.03 -15.55
C SER A 43 29.71 20.50 -16.88
N ASN A 44 30.09 19.29 -17.26
CA ASN A 44 29.50 18.58 -18.42
C ASN A 44 28.18 17.91 -18.05
N VAL A 45 27.33 18.63 -17.30
CA VAL A 45 26.02 18.13 -16.85
C VAL A 45 24.92 18.83 -17.64
N GLY A 46 24.12 18.09 -18.36
CA GLY A 46 22.98 18.66 -19.10
C GLY A 46 21.89 19.20 -18.16
N THR A 47 21.08 20.15 -18.63
CA THR A 47 20.05 20.86 -17.85
C THR A 47 19.06 19.91 -17.15
N PHE A 48 18.77 18.78 -17.74
CA PHE A 48 17.83 17.76 -17.21
C PHE A 48 18.51 16.46 -16.76
N ASP A 49 19.86 16.44 -16.66
CA ASP A 49 20.59 15.25 -16.22
C ASP A 49 20.68 15.19 -14.69
N PHE A 50 19.57 14.85 -14.05
CA PHE A 50 19.48 14.71 -12.59
C PHE A 50 20.32 13.56 -12.02
N SER A 51 20.82 12.66 -12.86
CA SER A 51 21.70 11.57 -12.41
C SER A 51 23.09 12.04 -12.03
N LYS A 52 23.51 13.20 -12.53
CA LYS A 52 24.84 13.80 -12.28
C LYS A 52 24.80 14.98 -11.30
N VAL A 53 23.77 15.08 -10.44
CA VAL A 53 23.63 16.17 -9.47
C VAL A 53 24.87 16.32 -8.60
N GLN A 54 25.44 15.21 -8.12
CA GLN A 54 26.65 15.26 -7.30
C GLN A 54 27.84 15.88 -8.06
N GLN A 55 28.03 15.53 -9.33
CA GLN A 55 29.07 16.09 -10.17
C GLN A 55 28.88 17.61 -10.36
N ALA A 56 27.65 18.09 -10.49
CA ALA A 56 27.37 19.54 -10.57
C ALA A 56 27.69 20.25 -9.25
N ILE A 57 27.35 19.67 -8.10
CA ILE A 57 27.65 20.17 -6.77
C ILE A 57 29.17 20.26 -6.58
N ASP A 58 29.91 19.20 -6.88
CA ASP A 58 31.35 19.12 -6.73
C ASP A 58 32.04 20.14 -7.62
N SER A 59 31.59 20.31 -8.87
CA SER A 59 32.13 21.34 -9.79
C SER A 59 31.97 22.75 -9.20
N GLY A 60 30.79 23.08 -8.65
CA GLY A 60 30.54 24.35 -7.99
C GLY A 60 31.41 24.55 -6.75
N TYR A 61 31.59 23.52 -5.94
CA TYR A 61 32.41 23.52 -4.75
C TYR A 61 33.90 23.78 -5.11
N PHE A 62 34.47 23.01 -6.03
CA PHE A 62 35.86 23.13 -6.42
C PHE A 62 36.17 24.52 -7.05
N GLU A 63 35.29 25.04 -7.91
CA GLU A 63 35.49 26.36 -8.51
C GLU A 63 35.38 27.46 -7.45
N THR A 64 34.49 27.34 -6.48
CA THR A 64 34.41 28.28 -5.35
C THR A 64 35.65 28.20 -4.49
N MET A 65 36.18 27.01 -4.21
CA MET A 65 37.41 26.81 -3.44
C MET A 65 38.63 27.40 -4.15
N ARG A 66 38.70 27.32 -5.48
CA ARG A 66 39.77 27.95 -6.28
C ARG A 66 39.80 29.47 -6.11
N LEU A 67 38.65 30.10 -5.94
CA LEU A 67 38.50 31.54 -5.75
C LEU A 67 38.48 31.98 -4.27
N MET A 68 38.70 31.04 -3.34
CA MET A 68 38.52 31.24 -1.91
C MET A 68 39.38 32.40 -1.35
N ASP A 69 40.63 32.59 -1.83
CA ASP A 69 41.49 33.64 -1.37
C ASP A 69 40.99 35.04 -1.78
N SER A 70 40.43 35.15 -2.98
CA SER A 70 39.78 36.38 -3.44
C SER A 70 38.50 36.65 -2.65
N LEU A 71 37.69 35.64 -2.41
CA LEU A 71 36.48 35.73 -1.58
C LEU A 71 36.81 36.16 -0.15
N LYS A 72 37.86 35.61 0.46
CA LYS A 72 38.32 35.98 1.80
C LYS A 72 38.82 37.44 1.91
N LYS A 73 39.39 37.97 0.85
CA LYS A 73 39.80 39.38 0.81
C LYS A 73 38.64 40.34 0.65
N THR A 74 37.62 39.94 -0.09
CA THR A 74 36.45 40.78 -0.39
C THR A 74 35.41 40.73 0.72
N ILE A 75 35.17 39.55 1.33
CA ILE A 75 34.18 39.34 2.38
C ILE A 75 34.88 39.51 3.75
N LEU A 76 34.76 40.68 4.33
CA LEU A 76 35.38 41.01 5.63
C LEU A 76 34.54 40.56 6.82
N SER A 77 33.21 40.50 6.65
CA SER A 77 32.30 40.06 7.72
C SER A 77 32.24 38.53 7.78
N ARG A 78 32.45 37.98 8.96
CA ARG A 78 32.35 36.55 9.22
C ARG A 78 31.35 36.26 10.30
N THR A 79 30.51 35.28 10.07
CA THR A 79 29.53 34.81 11.07
C THR A 79 30.01 33.49 11.62
N ASP A 80 30.04 33.37 12.94
CA ASP A 80 30.36 32.13 13.60
C ASP A 80 29.32 31.04 13.23
N THR A 81 29.81 29.83 12.96
CA THR A 81 28.97 28.65 12.62
C THR A 81 28.02 28.32 13.75
N ALA A 82 28.43 28.52 15.02
CA ALA A 82 27.56 28.28 16.18
C ALA A 82 26.38 29.26 16.18
N LEU A 83 26.61 30.55 15.89
CA LEU A 83 25.58 31.57 15.78
C LEU A 83 24.62 31.28 14.60
N LEU A 84 25.13 30.81 13.47
CA LEU A 84 24.27 30.39 12.34
C LEU A 84 23.39 29.22 12.69
N ASN A 85 23.93 28.21 13.35
CA ASN A 85 23.16 27.05 13.79
C ASN A 85 22.12 27.43 14.86
N GLN A 86 22.47 28.35 15.78
CA GLN A 86 21.51 28.87 16.74
C GLN A 86 20.36 29.63 16.07
N ARG A 87 20.66 30.50 15.07
CA ARG A 87 19.63 31.19 14.27
C ARG A 87 18.75 30.20 13.50
N ARG A 88 19.34 29.16 12.90
CA ARG A 88 18.57 28.10 12.20
C ARG A 88 17.68 27.32 13.17
N ALA A 89 18.18 27.00 14.36
CA ALA A 89 17.39 26.34 15.39
C ALA A 89 16.23 27.21 15.88
N ALA A 90 16.51 28.50 16.12
CA ALA A 90 15.47 29.47 16.50
C ALA A 90 14.41 29.63 15.41
N LEU A 91 14.79 29.62 14.13
CA LEU A 91 13.84 29.66 13.02
C LEU A 91 12.91 28.43 12.99
N LYS A 92 13.44 27.22 13.26
CA LYS A 92 12.64 26.00 13.34
C LYS A 92 11.65 26.07 14.51
N CYS A 93 12.10 26.48 15.71
CA CYS A 93 11.22 26.67 16.86
C CYS A 93 10.11 27.70 16.60
N HIS A 94 10.34 28.67 15.76
CA HIS A 94 9.35 29.71 15.43
C HIS A 94 8.20 29.18 14.56
N ILE A 95 8.42 28.09 13.82
CA ILE A 95 7.38 27.47 12.99
C ILE A 95 6.38 26.71 13.87
N ASP A 96 6.85 26.01 14.90
CA ASP A 96 6.01 25.17 15.78
C ASP A 96 5.07 25.98 16.68
N SER A 97 5.39 27.25 16.97
CA SER A 97 4.59 28.15 17.81
C SER A 97 3.54 28.98 17.04
N LYS A 98 3.44 28.82 15.74
CA LYS A 98 2.51 29.62 14.93
C LYS A 98 1.06 29.25 15.20
N VAL A 99 0.26 30.29 15.43
CA VAL A 99 -1.18 30.18 15.61
C VAL A 99 -1.87 30.70 14.35
N ILE A 100 -2.67 29.83 13.74
CA ILE A 100 -3.49 30.18 12.58
C ILE A 100 -4.83 30.66 13.09
N SER A 101 -5.09 31.95 12.93
CA SER A 101 -6.33 32.58 13.37
C SER A 101 -7.45 32.55 12.31
N GLU A 102 -7.08 32.38 11.05
CA GLU A 102 -8.01 32.41 9.92
C GLU A 102 -7.57 31.45 8.83
N ILE A 103 -8.52 30.73 8.22
CA ILE A 103 -8.27 29.84 7.09
C ILE A 103 -9.20 30.24 5.96
N ASN A 104 -8.62 30.68 4.84
CA ASN A 104 -9.30 30.97 3.60
C ASN A 104 -9.12 29.81 2.62
N ILE A 105 -10.22 29.27 2.10
CA ILE A 105 -10.19 28.15 1.18
C ILE A 105 -10.66 28.61 -0.19
N SER A 106 -9.80 28.51 -1.17
CA SER A 106 -10.07 28.77 -2.58
C SER A 106 -10.04 27.48 -3.39
N PHE A 107 -10.99 27.31 -4.28
CA PHE A 107 -11.08 26.14 -5.14
C PHE A 107 -10.77 26.52 -6.59
N HIS A 108 -10.17 25.59 -7.32
CA HIS A 108 -9.97 25.73 -8.76
C HIS A 108 -11.33 25.82 -9.50
N GLU A 109 -12.34 25.09 -9.04
CA GLU A 109 -13.69 25.10 -9.61
C GLU A 109 -14.61 26.11 -8.94
N LYS A 110 -15.64 26.54 -9.67
CA LYS A 110 -16.61 27.57 -9.17
C LYS A 110 -17.41 27.15 -7.93
N LYS A 111 -17.54 25.81 -7.66
CA LYS A 111 -18.27 25.31 -6.49
C LYS A 111 -17.31 24.93 -5.37
N SER A 112 -17.45 25.56 -4.22
CA SER A 112 -16.69 25.29 -3.00
C SER A 112 -17.44 24.29 -2.12
N PRO A 113 -17.10 22.99 -2.10
CA PRO A 113 -17.74 22.04 -1.19
C PRO A 113 -17.28 22.29 0.25
N SER A 114 -18.23 22.23 1.17
CA SER A 114 -17.94 22.46 2.58
C SER A 114 -17.19 21.29 3.26
N TYR A 115 -16.98 20.18 2.57
CA TYR A 115 -16.20 19.03 3.04
C TYR A 115 -14.80 19.45 3.54
N VAL A 116 -14.08 20.23 2.73
CA VAL A 116 -12.70 20.65 3.07
C VAL A 116 -12.69 21.55 4.30
N SER A 117 -13.60 22.52 4.37
CA SER A 117 -13.71 23.41 5.53
C SER A 117 -14.06 22.64 6.82
N HIS A 118 -14.97 21.67 6.74
CA HIS A 118 -15.33 20.83 7.90
C HIS A 118 -14.21 19.87 8.32
N SER A 119 -13.34 19.47 7.40
CA SER A 119 -12.17 18.62 7.71
C SER A 119 -11.06 19.41 8.42
N LEU A 120 -10.93 20.70 8.12
CA LEU A 120 -9.87 21.54 8.66
C LEU A 120 -10.27 22.31 9.90
N MET A 121 -11.54 22.71 10.00
CA MET A 121 -12.06 23.58 11.07
C MET A 121 -13.05 22.83 11.95
N LYS A 122 -13.04 23.08 13.26
CA LYS A 122 -14.16 22.71 14.13
C LYS A 122 -15.40 23.51 13.72
N ALA A 123 -16.55 22.83 13.67
CA ALA A 123 -17.81 23.36 13.17
C ALA A 123 -18.09 24.84 13.54
N ARG A 124 -18.32 25.68 12.52
CA ARG A 124 -18.87 27.04 12.56
C ARG A 124 -18.13 28.16 13.33
N LYS A 125 -17.09 27.89 14.12
CA LYS A 125 -16.24 28.92 14.72
C LYS A 125 -14.82 28.77 14.18
N GLN A 126 -14.27 29.85 13.66
CA GLN A 126 -12.83 29.94 13.36
C GLN A 126 -12.07 30.06 14.68
N GLU A 127 -11.98 28.94 15.44
CA GLU A 127 -11.10 28.91 16.59
C GLU A 127 -9.65 28.86 16.10
N PRO A 128 -8.76 29.66 16.67
CA PRO A 128 -7.35 29.61 16.35
C PRO A 128 -6.81 28.18 16.55
N ILE A 129 -6.04 27.70 15.59
CA ILE A 129 -5.41 26.38 15.63
C ILE A 129 -3.90 26.50 15.59
N THR A 130 -3.20 25.58 16.25
CA THR A 130 -1.74 25.51 16.16
C THR A 130 -1.31 24.94 14.82
N TRP A 131 -0.06 25.20 14.43
CA TRP A 131 0.52 24.63 13.22
C TRP A 131 0.44 23.09 13.21
N GLU A 132 0.77 22.44 14.32
CA GLU A 132 0.70 21.00 14.48
C GLU A 132 -0.72 20.44 14.25
N GLN A 133 -1.73 21.11 14.79
CA GLN A 133 -3.13 20.73 14.59
C GLN A 133 -3.55 20.87 13.12
N PHE A 134 -3.10 21.93 12.45
CA PHE A 134 -3.34 22.12 11.03
C PHE A 134 -2.65 21.02 10.20
N GLU A 135 -1.38 20.75 10.46
CA GLU A 135 -0.57 19.76 9.75
C GLU A 135 -1.23 18.37 9.83
N ASN A 136 -1.63 17.94 11.02
CA ASN A 136 -2.33 16.67 11.20
C ASN A 136 -3.64 16.59 10.41
N ARG A 137 -4.44 17.68 10.38
CA ARG A 137 -5.69 17.73 9.61
C ARG A 137 -5.45 17.79 8.11
N TYR A 138 -4.40 18.50 7.69
CA TYR A 138 -3.98 18.60 6.31
C TYR A 138 -3.59 17.24 5.73
N TYR A 139 -2.73 16.48 6.42
CA TYR A 139 -2.34 15.15 5.96
C TYR A 139 -3.51 14.17 5.95
N ARG A 140 -4.43 14.23 6.90
CA ARG A 140 -5.64 13.41 6.90
C ARG A 140 -6.55 13.73 5.72
N LEU A 141 -6.74 15.01 5.40
CA LEU A 141 -7.51 15.45 4.25
C LEU A 141 -6.89 14.97 2.93
N TYR A 142 -5.56 15.07 2.82
CA TYR A 142 -4.82 14.60 1.64
C TYR A 142 -4.93 13.06 1.51
N ALA A 143 -4.78 12.32 2.60
CA ALA A 143 -4.89 10.86 2.63
C ALA A 143 -6.29 10.32 2.28
N ALA A 144 -7.34 11.13 2.42
CA ALA A 144 -8.70 10.76 2.04
C ALA A 144 -8.93 10.62 0.52
N GLN A 145 -7.94 11.01 -0.32
CA GLN A 145 -7.97 10.89 -1.79
C GLN A 145 -9.15 11.61 -2.47
N GLN A 146 -9.81 12.52 -1.76
CA GLN A 146 -10.90 13.34 -2.29
C GLN A 146 -10.40 14.62 -2.97
N VAL A 147 -9.15 14.99 -2.67
CA VAL A 147 -8.46 16.14 -3.23
C VAL A 147 -7.21 15.68 -3.98
N ASP A 148 -6.93 16.31 -5.10
CA ASP A 148 -5.78 16.02 -5.96
C ASP A 148 -4.59 16.94 -5.61
N TYR A 149 -4.91 18.15 -5.18
CA TYR A 149 -3.89 19.13 -4.86
C TYR A 149 -4.35 20.05 -3.72
N LEU A 150 -3.45 20.25 -2.75
CA LEU A 150 -3.60 21.16 -1.62
C LEU A 150 -2.35 22.00 -1.51
N TYR A 151 -2.47 23.32 -1.63
CA TYR A 151 -1.35 24.25 -1.53
C TYR A 151 -1.61 25.31 -0.47
N PRO A 152 -0.94 25.22 0.70
CA PRO A 152 -1.06 26.19 1.77
C PRO A 152 -0.08 27.34 1.59
N THR A 153 -0.53 28.55 1.80
CA THR A 153 0.30 29.75 1.96
C THR A 153 -0.04 30.47 3.27
N LEU A 154 0.97 30.93 3.98
CA LEU A 154 0.83 31.63 5.26
C LEU A 154 1.13 33.10 5.08
N GLN A 155 0.25 33.96 5.63
CA GLN A 155 0.45 35.39 5.72
C GLN A 155 0.42 35.82 7.18
N GLU A 156 1.46 36.53 7.63
CA GLU A 156 1.54 37.03 8.97
C GLU A 156 0.68 38.28 9.14
N LYS A 157 -0.09 38.34 10.23
CA LYS A 157 -0.90 39.50 10.63
C LYS A 157 -0.13 40.40 11.59
N ALA A 158 -0.61 41.61 11.77
CA ALA A 158 -0.01 42.59 12.69
C ALA A 158 0.02 42.13 14.16
N ASP A 159 -0.85 41.21 14.56
CA ASP A 159 -0.94 40.61 15.89
C ASP A 159 -0.08 39.37 16.06
N SER A 160 0.85 39.08 15.12
CA SER A 160 1.71 37.89 15.07
C SER A 160 0.92 36.56 14.92
N SER A 161 -0.37 36.59 14.64
CA SER A 161 -1.13 35.45 14.17
C SER A 161 -1.00 35.28 12.66
N TYR A 162 -1.46 34.14 12.12
CA TYR A 162 -1.32 33.84 10.70
C TYR A 162 -2.69 33.62 10.05
N THR A 163 -2.87 34.16 8.86
CA THR A 163 -3.89 33.73 7.91
C THR A 163 -3.32 32.65 7.04
N LEU A 164 -4.03 31.53 6.92
CA LEU A 164 -3.72 30.44 6.00
C LEU A 164 -4.63 30.54 4.78
N ASP A 165 -4.04 30.78 3.62
CA ASP A 165 -4.74 30.68 2.34
C ASP A 165 -4.47 29.30 1.75
N LEU A 166 -5.52 28.47 1.59
CA LEU A 166 -5.43 27.11 1.08
C LEU A 166 -6.06 27.02 -0.30
N TYR A 167 -5.25 26.75 -1.31
CA TYR A 167 -5.72 26.47 -2.66
C TYR A 167 -5.99 24.98 -2.82
N VAL A 168 -7.20 24.62 -3.28
CA VAL A 168 -7.70 23.24 -3.37
C VAL A 168 -8.13 22.91 -4.79
N ARG A 169 -7.63 21.79 -5.30
CA ARG A 169 -8.15 21.13 -6.51
C ARG A 169 -8.74 19.78 -6.12
N LYS A 170 -10.01 19.57 -6.45
CA LYS A 170 -10.70 18.29 -6.20
C LYS A 170 -10.11 17.18 -7.05
N ALA A 171 -10.14 15.95 -6.54
CA ALA A 171 -9.84 14.78 -7.32
C ALA A 171 -10.83 14.64 -8.49
N LYS A 172 -10.38 14.04 -9.59
CA LYS A 172 -11.24 13.76 -10.74
C LYS A 172 -12.45 12.95 -10.30
N PRO A 173 -13.68 13.34 -10.70
CA PRO A 173 -14.90 12.65 -10.26
C PRO A 173 -15.00 11.23 -10.80
N LEU A 174 -14.45 10.97 -11.97
CA LEU A 174 -14.46 9.65 -12.62
C LEU A 174 -13.03 9.19 -12.87
N LEU A 175 -12.70 7.98 -12.40
CA LEU A 175 -11.43 7.32 -12.64
C LEU A 175 -11.70 5.91 -13.17
N LEU A 176 -11.17 5.62 -14.35
CA LEU A 176 -11.13 4.29 -14.93
C LEU A 176 -9.71 3.73 -14.75
N SER A 177 -9.62 2.52 -14.22
CA SER A 177 -8.36 1.80 -14.02
C SER A 177 -8.39 0.50 -14.80
N VAL A 178 -7.36 0.25 -15.59
CA VAL A 178 -7.19 -0.98 -16.38
C VAL A 178 -5.83 -1.55 -16.06
N GLY A 179 -5.75 -2.86 -15.91
CA GLY A 179 -4.51 -3.55 -15.60
C GLY A 179 -4.59 -5.03 -15.88
N GLY A 180 -3.56 -5.75 -15.52
CA GLY A 180 -3.55 -7.20 -15.66
C GLY A 180 -2.20 -7.79 -15.31
N HIS A 181 -2.18 -9.10 -15.21
CA HIS A 181 -1.00 -9.91 -14.98
C HIS A 181 -0.95 -11.03 -16.03
N LEU A 182 0.20 -11.16 -16.69
CA LEU A 182 0.48 -12.25 -17.61
C LEU A 182 1.58 -13.13 -17.02
N SER A 183 1.36 -14.43 -17.05
CA SER A 183 2.28 -15.41 -16.51
C SER A 183 2.41 -16.60 -17.49
N SER A 184 3.54 -17.27 -17.44
CA SER A 184 3.72 -18.59 -18.08
C SER A 184 2.88 -19.69 -17.41
N ARG A 185 2.30 -19.41 -16.26
CA ARG A 185 1.36 -20.25 -15.51
C ARG A 185 -0.09 -19.91 -15.87
N PRO A 186 -1.08 -20.78 -15.60
CA PRO A 186 -2.49 -20.51 -15.91
C PRO A 186 -3.14 -19.46 -15.00
N VAL A 187 -2.38 -18.49 -14.49
CA VAL A 187 -2.80 -17.42 -13.59
C VAL A 187 -2.88 -16.05 -14.26
N ASN A 188 -3.18 -16.03 -15.57
CA ASN A 188 -3.39 -14.79 -16.29
C ASN A 188 -4.68 -14.12 -15.83
N ILE A 189 -4.60 -12.83 -15.45
CA ILE A 189 -5.71 -12.09 -14.86
C ILE A 189 -5.78 -10.71 -15.54
N GLY A 190 -6.97 -10.33 -15.98
CA GLY A 190 -7.30 -8.96 -16.38
C GLY A 190 -7.99 -8.23 -15.23
N TYR A 191 -7.85 -6.93 -15.17
CA TYR A 191 -8.45 -6.04 -14.17
C TYR A 191 -9.10 -4.83 -14.82
N LEU A 192 -10.30 -4.51 -14.37
CA LEU A 192 -11.02 -3.29 -14.70
C LEU A 192 -11.61 -2.69 -13.42
N GLY A 193 -11.36 -1.40 -13.18
CA GLY A 193 -11.88 -0.68 -12.04
C GLY A 193 -12.50 0.66 -12.45
N LEU A 194 -13.61 1.01 -11.82
CA LEU A 194 -14.31 2.28 -11.99
C LEU A 194 -14.49 2.93 -10.61
N THR A 195 -14.08 4.18 -10.47
CA THR A 195 -14.33 4.96 -9.26
C THR A 195 -15.04 6.25 -9.63
N TYR A 196 -16.18 6.50 -9.01
CA TYR A 196 -16.90 7.78 -9.09
C TYR A 196 -16.86 8.47 -7.73
N ARG A 197 -16.51 9.76 -7.69
CA ARG A 197 -16.41 10.57 -6.48
C ARG A 197 -17.30 11.79 -6.56
N HIS A 198 -17.99 12.08 -5.48
CA HIS A 198 -18.79 13.29 -5.31
C HIS A 198 -18.46 13.96 -3.99
N MET A 199 -18.06 15.22 -4.02
CA MET A 199 -17.74 16.03 -2.86
C MET A 199 -18.77 17.13 -2.66
N GLY A 200 -19.46 17.09 -1.52
CA GLY A 200 -20.43 18.09 -1.09
C GLY A 200 -20.13 18.55 0.35
N ARG A 201 -21.07 18.34 1.26
CA ARG A 201 -20.86 18.48 2.72
C ARG A 201 -20.07 17.29 3.29
N SER A 202 -20.35 16.12 2.79
CA SER A 202 -19.59 14.88 2.97
C SER A 202 -19.02 14.48 1.62
N ALA A 203 -18.03 13.57 1.58
CA ALA A 203 -17.55 13.03 0.34
C ALA A 203 -18.08 11.60 0.18
N ALA A 204 -18.74 11.34 -0.94
CA ALA A 204 -19.24 10.03 -1.31
C ALA A 204 -18.41 9.45 -2.45
N SER A 205 -18.13 8.15 -2.42
CA SER A 205 -17.51 7.45 -3.54
C SER A 205 -18.21 6.12 -3.82
N LEU A 206 -18.34 5.82 -5.11
CA LEU A 206 -18.73 4.52 -5.63
C LEU A 206 -17.51 3.90 -6.29
N HIS A 207 -17.15 2.70 -5.87
CA HIS A 207 -16.08 1.92 -6.44
C HIS A 207 -16.61 0.58 -6.93
N ALA A 208 -16.32 0.23 -8.18
CA ALA A 208 -16.62 -1.06 -8.75
C ALA A 208 -15.37 -1.61 -9.41
N GLU A 209 -15.05 -2.86 -9.15
CA GLU A 209 -13.89 -3.51 -9.75
C GLU A 209 -14.20 -4.96 -10.11
N THR A 210 -13.53 -5.45 -11.14
CA THR A 210 -13.60 -6.84 -11.55
C THR A 210 -12.22 -7.35 -11.94
N TYR A 211 -11.95 -8.57 -11.51
CA TYR A 211 -10.84 -9.39 -11.98
C TYR A 211 -11.40 -10.54 -12.81
N PHE A 212 -10.79 -10.82 -13.94
CA PHE A 212 -11.22 -11.90 -14.81
C PHE A 212 -10.03 -12.69 -15.33
N GLY A 213 -10.09 -13.98 -15.12
CA GLY A 213 -9.02 -14.91 -15.50
C GLY A 213 -9.50 -16.35 -15.38
N LYS A 214 -8.68 -17.28 -15.89
CA LYS A 214 -9.02 -18.70 -15.83
C LYS A 214 -8.95 -19.26 -14.41
N PHE A 215 -7.97 -18.80 -13.63
CA PHE A 215 -7.73 -19.23 -12.25
C PHE A 215 -8.57 -18.44 -11.24
N TYR A 216 -8.72 -17.15 -11.45
CA TYR A 216 -9.38 -16.25 -10.51
C TYR A 216 -10.32 -15.29 -11.22
N GLY A 217 -11.52 -15.20 -10.69
CA GLY A 217 -12.51 -14.20 -11.04
C GLY A 217 -13.05 -13.50 -9.81
N SER A 218 -13.30 -12.19 -9.90
CA SER A 218 -13.85 -11.40 -8.79
C SER A 218 -14.67 -10.23 -9.28
N VAL A 219 -15.72 -9.92 -8.56
CA VAL A 219 -16.50 -8.68 -8.71
C VAL A 219 -16.65 -8.05 -7.33
N LYS A 220 -16.33 -6.76 -7.22
CA LYS A 220 -16.55 -5.99 -6.01
C LYS A 220 -17.26 -4.68 -6.32
N GLY A 221 -18.26 -4.34 -5.50
CA GLY A 221 -18.90 -3.04 -5.46
C GLY A 221 -18.80 -2.46 -4.04
N GLU A 222 -18.45 -1.19 -3.92
CA GLU A 222 -18.35 -0.49 -2.63
C GLU A 222 -18.90 0.94 -2.76
N VAL A 223 -19.81 1.31 -1.87
CA VAL A 223 -20.25 2.69 -1.69
C VAL A 223 -19.71 3.17 -0.35
N SER A 224 -18.99 4.29 -0.35
CA SER A 224 -18.43 4.86 0.85
C SER A 224 -18.84 6.31 1.04
N LEU A 225 -18.97 6.71 2.30
CA LEU A 225 -19.30 8.06 2.74
C LEU A 225 -18.26 8.51 3.77
N ASP A 226 -17.49 9.53 3.42
CA ASP A 226 -16.54 10.17 4.33
C ASP A 226 -17.21 11.36 5.01
N ILE A 227 -17.33 11.30 6.32
CA ILE A 227 -17.93 12.33 7.17
C ILE A 227 -16.79 13.18 7.74
N PRO A 228 -16.66 14.45 7.26
CA PRO A 228 -15.59 15.32 7.71
C PRO A 228 -15.87 15.80 9.15
N SER A 229 -14.88 15.65 10.01
CA SER A 229 -14.89 16.16 11.36
C SER A 229 -13.47 16.24 11.90
N VAL A 230 -13.28 16.76 13.11
CA VAL A 230 -11.98 16.70 13.80
C VAL A 230 -11.53 15.24 14.02
N PHE A 231 -12.51 14.32 14.18
CA PHE A 231 -12.30 12.88 14.17
C PHE A 231 -13.08 12.29 13.00
N PRO A 232 -12.47 12.25 11.79
CA PRO A 232 -13.16 11.81 10.60
C PRO A 232 -13.53 10.33 10.66
N ILE A 233 -14.74 10.03 10.20
CA ILE A 233 -15.25 8.66 10.10
C ILE A 233 -15.60 8.40 8.63
N SER A 234 -15.18 7.25 8.12
CA SER A 234 -15.61 6.74 6.83
C SER A 234 -16.49 5.51 7.07
N ALA A 235 -17.70 5.54 6.51
CA ALA A 235 -18.63 4.41 6.50
C ALA A 235 -18.74 3.87 5.08
N SER A 236 -18.66 2.57 4.90
CA SER A 236 -18.85 1.94 3.59
C SER A 236 -19.73 0.70 3.69
N SER A 237 -20.50 0.46 2.62
CA SER A 237 -21.21 -0.79 2.36
C SER A 237 -20.60 -1.41 1.11
N TYR A 238 -20.35 -2.70 1.14
CA TYR A 238 -19.68 -3.39 0.04
C TYR A 238 -20.26 -4.77 -0.19
N PHE A 239 -20.12 -5.22 -1.45
CA PHE A 239 -20.46 -6.55 -1.91
C PHE A 239 -19.28 -7.12 -2.68
N VAL A 240 -18.97 -8.40 -2.47
CA VAL A 240 -17.87 -9.08 -3.15
C VAL A 240 -18.30 -10.49 -3.54
N MET A 241 -17.91 -10.88 -4.74
CA MET A 241 -17.95 -12.27 -5.21
C MET A 241 -16.55 -12.64 -5.70
N ASN A 242 -16.06 -13.77 -5.25
CA ASN A 242 -14.77 -14.33 -5.67
C ASN A 242 -14.96 -15.78 -6.09
N ARG A 243 -14.15 -16.21 -7.06
CA ARG A 243 -14.06 -17.60 -7.50
C ARG A 243 -12.60 -17.94 -7.78
N TRP A 244 -12.14 -19.06 -7.25
CA TRP A 244 -10.84 -19.67 -7.53
C TRP A 244 -11.04 -21.07 -8.09
N ASP A 245 -10.40 -21.34 -9.25
CA ASP A 245 -10.38 -22.66 -9.90
C ASP A 245 -8.95 -23.23 -9.83
N TYR A 246 -8.68 -24.13 -8.88
CA TYR A 246 -7.36 -24.74 -8.72
C TYR A 246 -7.21 -25.92 -9.66
N PHE A 247 -6.26 -25.82 -10.59
CA PHE A 247 -5.91 -26.84 -11.56
C PHE A 247 -4.70 -27.64 -11.10
N ARG A 248 -4.64 -28.92 -11.46
CA ARG A 248 -3.48 -29.77 -11.17
C ARG A 248 -2.32 -29.60 -12.11
N SER A 249 -2.57 -29.16 -13.34
CA SER A 249 -1.56 -29.07 -14.38
C SER A 249 -0.86 -27.73 -14.39
N PHE A 250 0.46 -27.77 -14.56
CA PHE A 250 1.31 -26.58 -14.71
C PHE A 250 1.45 -26.14 -16.18
N ALA A 251 0.94 -26.91 -17.14
CA ALA A 251 1.09 -26.60 -18.57
C ALA A 251 0.03 -25.61 -19.05
N THR A 252 0.49 -24.53 -19.69
CA THR A 252 -0.33 -23.37 -20.05
C THR A 252 -0.98 -23.49 -21.42
N PHE A 253 -0.38 -24.22 -22.39
CA PHE A 253 -0.75 -24.07 -23.78
C PHE A 253 -1.19 -25.35 -24.52
N PHE A 254 -0.94 -26.55 -24.01
CA PHE A 254 -1.09 -27.81 -24.78
C PHE A 254 -1.67 -28.99 -24.04
N GLU A 255 -2.23 -28.85 -22.84
CA GLU A 255 -2.87 -29.95 -22.13
C GLU A 255 -4.38 -29.87 -22.20
N ASP A 256 -5.02 -31.04 -22.35
CA ASP A 256 -6.45 -31.22 -22.06
C ASP A 256 -6.74 -30.73 -20.65
N VAL A 257 -7.68 -29.80 -20.56
CA VAL A 257 -8.08 -29.18 -19.30
C VAL A 257 -8.72 -30.25 -18.43
N LYS A 258 -7.94 -30.86 -17.53
CA LYS A 258 -8.50 -31.70 -16.49
C LYS A 258 -9.42 -30.88 -15.61
N PRO A 259 -10.55 -31.41 -15.14
CA PRO A 259 -11.43 -30.69 -14.24
C PRO A 259 -10.66 -30.19 -13.02
N SER A 260 -11.04 -29.01 -12.53
CA SER A 260 -10.46 -28.44 -11.32
C SER A 260 -10.64 -29.41 -10.17
N PHE A 261 -9.57 -29.65 -9.41
CA PHE A 261 -9.65 -30.55 -8.24
C PHE A 261 -10.25 -29.85 -7.02
N LEU A 262 -10.33 -28.53 -7.05
CA LEU A 262 -10.89 -27.66 -6.04
C LEU A 262 -11.42 -26.39 -6.71
N VAL A 263 -12.66 -26.05 -6.43
CA VAL A 263 -13.29 -24.77 -6.76
C VAL A 263 -13.75 -24.12 -5.47
N GLN A 264 -13.39 -22.86 -5.26
CA GLN A 264 -13.84 -22.09 -4.12
C GLN A 264 -14.63 -20.88 -4.60
N ASN A 265 -15.87 -20.75 -4.15
CA ASN A 265 -16.74 -19.61 -4.40
C ASN A 265 -16.97 -18.88 -3.07
N GLU A 266 -16.79 -17.58 -3.08
CA GLU A 266 -17.09 -16.72 -1.95
C GLU A 266 -18.04 -15.61 -2.37
N MET A 267 -19.08 -15.40 -1.60
CA MET A 267 -19.95 -14.26 -1.72
C MET A 267 -20.13 -13.63 -0.35
N TYR A 268 -19.91 -12.33 -0.25
CA TYR A 268 -20.16 -11.63 0.99
C TYR A 268 -20.59 -10.19 0.80
N TYR A 269 -21.40 -9.75 1.74
CA TYR A 269 -21.87 -8.38 1.89
C TYR A 269 -21.46 -7.87 3.27
N GLY A 270 -21.04 -6.60 3.36
CA GLY A 270 -20.63 -6.05 4.63
C GLY A 270 -20.78 -4.54 4.75
N VAL A 271 -20.66 -4.09 6.00
CA VAL A 271 -20.59 -2.68 6.37
C VAL A 271 -19.31 -2.44 7.16
N LYS A 272 -18.56 -1.45 6.76
CA LYS A 272 -17.25 -1.13 7.35
C LYS A 272 -17.19 0.32 7.81
N PHE A 273 -16.69 0.52 9.02
CA PHE A 273 -16.42 1.84 9.60
C PHE A 273 -14.92 2.00 9.81
N LYS A 274 -14.34 3.06 9.27
CA LYS A 274 -12.92 3.39 9.41
C LYS A 274 -12.78 4.69 10.17
N HIS A 275 -11.76 4.76 11.04
CA HIS A 275 -11.42 5.96 11.80
C HIS A 275 -9.90 6.05 12.00
N PRO A 276 -9.34 7.25 12.14
CA PRO A 276 -7.93 7.41 12.50
C PRO A 276 -7.71 7.03 13.97
N ILE A 277 -6.56 6.41 14.27
CA ILE A 277 -6.11 6.15 15.65
C ILE A 277 -5.00 7.12 15.99
N LEU A 278 -3.92 7.10 15.21
CA LEU A 278 -2.79 8.01 15.27
C LEU A 278 -2.60 8.65 13.88
N ASN A 279 -1.53 9.43 13.70
CA ASN A 279 -1.29 10.13 12.43
C ASN A 279 -1.13 9.17 11.24
N ASN A 280 -0.52 8.00 11.46
CA ASN A 280 -0.26 6.99 10.41
C ASN A 280 -1.09 5.72 10.57
N SER A 281 -1.89 5.62 11.63
CA SER A 281 -2.63 4.41 11.96
C SER A 281 -4.14 4.62 11.84
N LYS A 282 -4.83 3.60 11.33
CA LYS A 282 -6.30 3.58 11.20
C LYS A 282 -6.89 2.36 11.88
N GLY A 283 -8.05 2.56 12.50
CA GLY A 283 -8.93 1.50 12.95
C GLY A 283 -10.01 1.21 11.92
N SER A 284 -10.41 -0.04 11.81
CA SER A 284 -11.47 -0.49 10.92
C SER A 284 -12.34 -1.51 11.63
N PHE A 285 -13.61 -1.21 11.79
CA PHE A 285 -14.64 -2.14 12.28
C PHE A 285 -15.43 -2.66 11.09
N ASP A 286 -15.61 -3.99 10.96
CA ASP A 286 -16.27 -4.64 9.82
C ASP A 286 -17.32 -5.64 10.32
N LEU A 287 -18.53 -5.51 9.82
CA LEU A 287 -19.63 -6.44 9.96
C LEU A 287 -19.89 -7.08 8.61
N ARG A 288 -19.88 -8.40 8.54
CA ARG A 288 -19.96 -9.13 7.28
C ARG A 288 -20.89 -10.33 7.40
N TRP A 289 -21.67 -10.55 6.36
CA TRP A 289 -22.42 -11.79 6.11
C TRP A 289 -21.80 -12.46 4.90
N PHE A 290 -21.59 -13.74 4.98
CA PHE A 290 -20.89 -14.48 3.92
C PHE A 290 -21.57 -15.81 3.62
N ASN A 291 -21.43 -16.25 2.38
CA ASN A 291 -21.67 -17.58 1.88
C ASN A 291 -20.40 -18.04 1.16
N LEU A 292 -19.81 -19.12 1.66
CA LEU A 292 -18.65 -19.77 1.05
C LEU A 292 -19.10 -21.16 0.58
N GLU A 293 -18.64 -21.55 -0.60
CA GLU A 293 -18.95 -22.83 -1.22
C GLU A 293 -17.66 -23.40 -1.81
N ASP A 294 -17.26 -24.56 -1.32
CA ASP A 294 -16.06 -25.27 -1.74
C ASP A 294 -16.47 -26.60 -2.38
N ASP A 295 -16.09 -26.80 -3.66
CA ASP A 295 -16.26 -28.05 -4.42
C ASP A 295 -14.91 -28.74 -4.56
N TYR A 296 -14.76 -29.95 -4.05
CA TYR A 296 -13.47 -30.64 -4.01
C TYR A 296 -13.61 -32.15 -4.06
N TYR A 297 -12.51 -32.85 -4.43
CA TYR A 297 -12.41 -34.30 -4.33
C TYR A 297 -11.57 -34.69 -3.11
N GLN A 298 -11.99 -35.75 -2.39
CA GLN A 298 -11.24 -36.27 -1.21
C GLN A 298 -9.98 -37.03 -1.60
N THR A 299 -9.86 -37.47 -2.82
CA THR A 299 -8.73 -38.20 -3.39
C THR A 299 -8.08 -37.41 -4.52
N GLN A 300 -6.81 -37.65 -4.73
CA GLN A 300 -6.09 -37.13 -5.87
C GLN A 300 -6.35 -37.91 -7.17
N ASN A 301 -6.79 -39.12 -7.11
CA ASN A 301 -7.08 -39.99 -8.25
C ASN A 301 -8.60 -40.10 -8.40
N PHE A 302 -9.22 -39.10 -9.03
CA PHE A 302 -10.63 -39.10 -9.38
C PHE A 302 -10.82 -39.26 -10.88
N LEU A 303 -11.95 -39.87 -11.27
CA LEU A 303 -12.37 -40.11 -12.63
C LEU A 303 -13.30 -38.98 -13.11
N SER A 304 -13.50 -38.86 -14.41
CA SER A 304 -14.43 -37.86 -14.98
C SER A 304 -15.89 -38.10 -14.62
N VAL A 305 -16.24 -39.30 -14.13
CA VAL A 305 -17.58 -39.67 -13.66
C VAL A 305 -17.79 -39.39 -12.17
N ASP A 306 -16.71 -39.09 -11.44
CA ASP A 306 -16.82 -38.79 -10.02
C ASP A 306 -17.43 -37.40 -9.80
N THR A 307 -18.20 -37.28 -8.73
CA THR A 307 -18.80 -36.04 -8.27
C THR A 307 -18.01 -35.47 -7.07
N THR A 308 -17.92 -34.17 -7.00
CA THR A 308 -17.28 -33.47 -5.90
C THR A 308 -18.07 -33.58 -4.59
N ASP A 309 -17.35 -33.52 -3.47
CA ASP A 309 -17.93 -33.11 -2.21
C ASP A 309 -18.19 -31.60 -2.26
N GLU A 310 -19.30 -31.15 -1.69
CA GLU A 310 -19.68 -29.74 -1.59
C GLU A 310 -19.75 -29.33 -0.12
N THR A 311 -19.01 -28.27 0.27
CA THR A 311 -19.12 -27.69 1.60
C THR A 311 -19.61 -26.25 1.50
N HIS A 312 -20.80 -26.00 2.02
CA HIS A 312 -21.37 -24.67 2.17
C HIS A 312 -21.15 -24.15 3.59
N LEU A 313 -20.65 -22.95 3.73
CA LEU A 313 -20.45 -22.26 5.00
C LEU A 313 -21.17 -20.92 4.97
N ASN A 314 -22.32 -20.83 5.65
CA ASN A 314 -23.12 -19.63 5.73
C ASN A 314 -22.99 -19.00 7.12
N GLY A 315 -22.64 -17.73 7.18
CA GLY A 315 -22.42 -17.12 8.48
C GLY A 315 -22.25 -15.62 8.49
N SER A 316 -21.85 -15.14 9.66
CA SER A 316 -21.54 -13.73 9.90
C SER A 316 -20.20 -13.59 10.61
N LEU A 317 -19.59 -12.41 10.42
CA LEU A 317 -18.30 -12.06 10.97
C LEU A 317 -18.36 -10.65 11.54
N ILE A 318 -17.79 -10.49 12.71
CA ILE A 318 -17.47 -9.18 13.31
C ILE A 318 -15.95 -9.10 13.42
N SER A 319 -15.36 -8.02 12.94
CA SER A 319 -13.92 -7.82 13.10
C SER A 319 -13.53 -6.39 13.42
N TYR A 320 -12.43 -6.27 14.14
CA TYR A 320 -11.74 -5.02 14.34
C TYR A 320 -10.26 -5.16 13.93
N GLU A 321 -9.79 -4.19 13.16
CA GLU A 321 -8.44 -4.18 12.62
C GLU A 321 -7.78 -2.83 12.86
N ILE A 322 -6.56 -2.87 13.38
CA ILE A 322 -5.67 -1.71 13.47
C ILE A 322 -4.58 -1.91 12.42
N THR A 323 -4.34 -0.90 11.59
CA THR A 323 -3.29 -0.95 10.56
C THR A 323 -2.47 0.32 10.60
N ASP A 324 -1.16 0.17 10.58
CA ASP A 324 -0.18 1.21 10.33
C ASP A 324 0.64 0.82 9.10
N ASN A 325 0.78 1.72 8.11
CA ASN A 325 1.45 1.38 6.87
C ASN A 325 2.13 2.61 6.28
N SER A 326 3.45 2.56 6.23
CA SER A 326 4.33 3.52 5.57
C SER A 326 5.21 2.89 4.49
N LEU A 327 4.88 1.67 4.03
CA LEU A 327 5.64 1.01 2.96
C LEU A 327 5.61 1.86 1.69
N ASN A 328 6.75 1.97 1.02
CA ASN A 328 6.91 2.76 -0.20
C ASN A 328 6.15 2.20 -1.41
N ARG A 329 5.79 0.89 -1.41
CA ARG A 329 5.04 0.21 -2.47
C ARG A 329 4.02 -0.76 -1.89
N LYS A 330 2.93 -1.00 -2.61
CA LYS A 330 1.91 -2.00 -2.22
C LYS A 330 2.40 -3.43 -2.35
N GLN A 331 3.18 -3.71 -3.39
CA GLN A 331 3.83 -4.99 -3.64
C GLN A 331 5.33 -4.77 -3.70
N PHE A 332 6.10 -5.76 -3.26
CA PHE A 332 7.56 -5.73 -3.30
C PHE A 332 8.16 -4.46 -2.68
N ALA A 333 7.64 -4.08 -1.50
CA ALA A 333 8.18 -2.96 -0.74
C ALA A 333 9.67 -3.16 -0.42
N SER A 334 10.41 -2.07 -0.35
CA SER A 334 11.84 -2.03 -0.02
C SER A 334 12.17 -1.06 1.11
N GLU A 335 11.20 -0.24 1.53
CA GLU A 335 11.35 0.79 2.56
C GLU A 335 10.06 0.96 3.36
N GLY A 336 10.19 1.49 4.59
CA GLY A 336 9.08 1.79 5.45
C GLY A 336 8.72 0.64 6.39
N HIS A 337 7.52 0.70 6.95
CA HIS A 337 7.00 -0.33 7.85
C HIS A 337 5.51 -0.58 7.59
N TYR A 338 5.10 -1.77 7.98
CA TYR A 338 3.71 -2.22 8.02
C TYR A 338 3.47 -2.93 9.33
N PHE A 339 2.34 -2.65 9.94
CA PHE A 339 1.85 -3.39 11.11
C PHE A 339 0.34 -3.55 11.00
N THR A 340 -0.16 -4.75 11.31
CA THR A 340 -1.59 -4.98 11.48
C THR A 340 -1.86 -5.87 12.68
N PHE A 341 -2.90 -5.51 13.41
CA PHE A 341 -3.51 -6.34 14.44
C PHE A 341 -4.98 -6.50 14.10
N LYS A 342 -5.46 -7.72 13.97
CA LYS A 342 -6.84 -8.02 13.58
C LYS A 342 -7.44 -9.07 14.47
N VAL A 343 -8.62 -8.79 14.98
CA VAL A 343 -9.46 -9.71 15.74
C VAL A 343 -10.72 -9.95 14.92
N LYS A 344 -11.12 -11.21 14.77
CA LYS A 344 -12.37 -11.60 14.12
C LYS A 344 -13.10 -12.61 15.01
N TYR A 345 -14.39 -12.42 15.15
CA TYR A 345 -15.29 -13.44 15.66
C TYR A 345 -16.25 -13.85 14.55
N LEU A 346 -16.37 -15.16 14.33
CA LEU A 346 -17.19 -15.74 13.28
C LEU A 346 -18.17 -16.72 13.90
N THR A 347 -19.38 -16.71 13.35
CA THR A 347 -20.41 -17.74 13.60
C THR A 347 -20.94 -18.20 12.25
N ALA A 348 -20.97 -19.50 12.03
CA ALA A 348 -21.37 -20.07 10.75
C ALA A 348 -21.94 -21.47 10.87
N GLN A 349 -22.85 -21.79 9.96
CA GLN A 349 -23.38 -23.13 9.76
C GLN A 349 -22.66 -23.77 8.57
N GLU A 350 -22.02 -24.90 8.83
CA GLU A 350 -21.48 -25.81 7.82
C GLU A 350 -22.56 -26.77 7.36
N LYS A 351 -22.68 -26.97 6.03
CA LYS A 351 -23.44 -28.04 5.41
C LYS A 351 -22.54 -28.73 4.40
N THR A 352 -22.11 -29.95 4.67
CA THR A 352 -21.28 -30.75 3.77
C THR A 352 -22.10 -31.85 3.13
N ILE A 353 -22.13 -31.86 1.79
CA ILE A 353 -22.85 -32.85 0.95
C ILE A 353 -21.77 -33.77 0.36
N PRO A 354 -21.85 -35.09 0.60
CA PRO A 354 -20.83 -36.00 0.08
C PRO A 354 -21.00 -36.24 -1.42
N GLY A 355 -19.86 -36.29 -2.14
CA GLY A 355 -19.76 -36.78 -3.51
C GLY A 355 -19.33 -38.25 -3.56
N THR A 356 -18.95 -38.73 -4.74
CA THR A 356 -18.56 -40.15 -4.95
C THR A 356 -17.23 -40.51 -4.29
N THR A 357 -16.39 -39.52 -3.97
CA THR A 357 -15.10 -39.75 -3.32
C THR A 357 -15.15 -39.55 -1.80
N ALA A 358 -16.33 -39.31 -1.24
CA ALA A 358 -16.53 -39.08 0.19
C ALA A 358 -16.28 -40.37 1.03
N LEU A 359 -15.97 -40.17 2.31
CA LEU A 359 -15.81 -41.22 3.29
C LEU A 359 -17.10 -41.51 4.09
N PHE A 360 -18.18 -40.73 3.83
CA PHE A 360 -19.47 -40.83 4.47
C PHE A 360 -20.58 -40.59 3.43
N ASP A 361 -21.78 -41.16 3.68
CA ASP A 361 -22.85 -41.23 2.69
C ASP A 361 -24.01 -40.26 2.95
N SER A 362 -23.92 -39.47 4.02
CA SER A 362 -25.02 -38.57 4.41
C SER A 362 -24.54 -37.13 4.59
N THR A 363 -25.44 -36.18 4.26
CA THR A 363 -25.18 -34.77 4.50
C THR A 363 -24.94 -34.48 5.98
N VAL A 364 -23.90 -33.77 6.28
CA VAL A 364 -23.52 -33.33 7.64
C VAL A 364 -23.80 -31.85 7.79
N ILE A 365 -24.47 -31.47 8.89
CA ILE A 365 -24.72 -30.06 9.26
C ILE A 365 -24.13 -29.84 10.64
N LYS A 366 -23.27 -28.83 10.77
CA LYS A 366 -22.63 -28.42 12.03
C LYS A 366 -22.71 -26.92 12.21
N GLN A 367 -22.80 -26.48 13.45
CA GLN A 367 -22.64 -25.06 13.83
C GLN A 367 -21.23 -24.83 14.36
N HIS A 368 -20.62 -23.74 13.93
CA HIS A 368 -19.27 -23.35 14.30
C HIS A 368 -19.24 -21.91 14.78
N ASP A 369 -18.50 -21.70 15.86
CA ASP A 369 -18.15 -20.39 16.41
C ASP A 369 -16.66 -20.34 16.71
N TRP A 370 -15.96 -19.31 16.25
CA TRP A 370 -14.52 -19.23 16.50
C TRP A 370 -13.97 -17.80 16.53
N LEU A 371 -12.88 -17.66 17.24
CA LEU A 371 -12.08 -16.45 17.32
C LEU A 371 -10.84 -16.60 16.44
N ASN A 372 -10.52 -15.57 15.68
CA ASN A 372 -9.31 -15.48 14.89
C ASN A 372 -8.54 -14.21 15.26
N LEU A 373 -7.27 -14.38 15.65
CA LEU A 373 -6.34 -13.30 15.96
C LEU A 373 -5.19 -13.35 14.95
N ASN A 374 -4.92 -12.22 14.30
CA ASN A 374 -3.81 -12.06 13.37
C ASN A 374 -2.96 -10.86 13.79
N ILE A 375 -1.67 -11.09 13.94
CA ILE A 375 -0.65 -10.05 14.14
C ILE A 375 0.36 -10.21 13.03
N GLU A 376 0.63 -9.14 12.30
CA GLU A 376 1.59 -9.15 11.21
C GLU A 376 2.36 -7.83 11.17
N GLY A 377 3.66 -7.91 10.98
CA GLY A 377 4.53 -6.75 10.88
C GLY A 377 5.65 -6.95 9.89
N GLN A 378 6.00 -5.88 9.19
CA GLN A 378 7.15 -5.80 8.29
C GLN A 378 7.88 -4.49 8.54
N TYR A 379 9.20 -4.51 8.62
CA TYR A 379 10.00 -3.32 8.89
C TYR A 379 11.33 -3.38 8.15
N TYR A 380 11.61 -2.37 7.33
CA TYR A 380 12.90 -2.19 6.65
C TYR A 380 13.79 -1.31 7.53
N PHE A 381 14.71 -1.93 8.26
CA PHE A 381 15.60 -1.25 9.22
C PHE A 381 16.91 -0.79 8.60
N LEU A 382 17.26 -1.29 7.41
CA LEU A 382 18.44 -0.85 6.67
C LEU A 382 18.03 -0.50 5.24
N THR A 383 18.17 0.79 4.89
CA THR A 383 17.81 1.34 3.58
C THR A 383 18.98 2.17 3.06
N LYS A 384 19.90 1.52 2.34
CA LYS A 384 21.04 2.16 1.67
C LYS A 384 20.83 2.15 0.16
N PRO A 385 21.46 3.06 -0.61
CA PRO A 385 21.25 3.17 -2.06
C PRO A 385 21.43 1.88 -2.85
N HIS A 386 22.22 0.92 -2.34
CA HIS A 386 22.54 -0.33 -3.02
C HIS A 386 22.07 -1.59 -2.27
N PHE A 387 21.43 -1.43 -1.11
CA PHE A 387 21.01 -2.58 -0.31
C PHE A 387 19.94 -2.19 0.70
N HIS A 388 18.81 -2.89 0.68
CA HIS A 388 17.76 -2.76 1.69
C HIS A 388 17.58 -4.09 2.41
N LEU A 389 17.36 -4.04 3.71
CA LEU A 389 17.13 -5.22 4.54
C LEU A 389 15.93 -4.97 5.45
N GLY A 390 14.96 -5.85 5.36
CA GLY A 390 13.76 -5.85 6.18
C GLY A 390 13.56 -7.15 6.93
N MET A 391 12.73 -7.10 7.95
CA MET A 391 12.19 -8.25 8.67
C MET A 391 10.69 -8.30 8.52
N HIS A 392 10.15 -9.51 8.48
CA HIS A 392 8.71 -9.77 8.49
C HIS A 392 8.40 -10.78 9.58
N ALA A 393 7.31 -10.57 10.31
CA ALA A 393 6.80 -11.49 11.31
C ALA A 393 5.28 -11.59 11.24
N LYS A 394 4.73 -12.80 11.37
CA LYS A 394 3.31 -13.07 11.38
C LYS A 394 2.98 -14.11 12.44
N ALA A 395 1.96 -13.84 13.23
CA ALA A 395 1.40 -14.79 14.19
C ALA A 395 -0.11 -14.91 13.97
N MET A 396 -0.60 -16.13 13.91
CA MET A 396 -2.00 -16.45 13.69
C MET A 396 -2.49 -17.38 14.79
N PHE A 397 -3.63 -17.04 15.37
CA PHE A 397 -4.39 -17.90 16.26
C PHE A 397 -5.83 -18.02 15.77
N ASN A 398 -6.31 -19.22 15.56
CA ASN A 398 -7.65 -19.53 15.13
C ASN A 398 -8.20 -20.67 16.00
N SER A 399 -9.32 -20.45 16.68
CA SER A 399 -9.93 -21.43 17.58
C SER A 399 -11.00 -22.30 16.90
N GLN A 400 -10.99 -22.34 15.56
CA GLN A 400 -11.98 -23.07 14.77
C GLN A 400 -12.00 -24.56 15.10
N SER A 401 -13.20 -25.09 15.26
CA SER A 401 -13.43 -26.53 15.39
C SER A 401 -13.30 -27.24 14.04
N LEU A 402 -13.11 -28.56 14.07
CA LEU A 402 -12.99 -29.37 12.86
C LEU A 402 -14.33 -29.46 12.10
N PHE A 403 -14.27 -29.33 10.80
CA PHE A 403 -15.39 -29.51 9.88
C PHE A 403 -15.72 -31.00 9.66
N ALA A 404 -16.67 -31.30 8.80
CA ALA A 404 -17.14 -32.64 8.56
C ALA A 404 -16.04 -33.59 8.06
N ASN A 405 -15.11 -33.11 7.25
CA ASN A 405 -14.03 -33.90 6.69
C ASN A 405 -12.69 -33.15 6.67
N TYR A 406 -11.62 -33.88 6.32
CA TYR A 406 -10.26 -33.37 6.28
C TYR A 406 -10.10 -32.17 5.33
N THR A 407 -10.64 -32.27 4.11
CA THR A 407 -10.46 -31.24 3.09
C THR A 407 -11.22 -29.97 3.46
N ALA A 408 -12.48 -30.07 3.91
CA ALA A 408 -13.24 -28.92 4.39
C ALA A 408 -12.54 -28.21 5.57
N SER A 409 -12.03 -28.99 6.53
CA SER A 409 -11.27 -28.43 7.66
C SER A 409 -10.00 -27.73 7.21
N LEU A 410 -9.28 -28.29 6.24
CA LEU A 410 -8.04 -27.72 5.71
C LEU A 410 -8.29 -26.43 4.90
N LEU A 411 -9.35 -26.39 4.09
CA LEU A 411 -9.73 -25.25 3.26
C LEU A 411 -10.09 -24.01 4.11
N SER A 412 -10.77 -24.24 5.22
CA SER A 412 -11.19 -23.18 6.14
C SER A 412 -10.05 -22.64 7.04
N MET A 413 -8.87 -23.29 7.07
CA MET A 413 -7.75 -22.87 7.90
C MET A 413 -7.00 -21.67 7.31
N PRO A 414 -6.49 -20.77 8.18
CA PRO A 414 -5.58 -19.72 7.75
C PRO A 414 -4.34 -20.26 7.05
N THR A 415 -3.87 -19.52 6.05
CA THR A 415 -2.64 -19.84 5.31
C THR A 415 -1.60 -18.73 5.50
N LEU A 416 -0.33 -19.10 5.36
CA LEU A 416 0.78 -18.15 5.30
C LEU A 416 0.85 -17.56 3.89
N ASN A 417 0.58 -16.25 3.73
CA ASN A 417 0.62 -15.52 2.46
C ASN A 417 1.72 -14.47 2.53
N VAL A 418 2.96 -14.86 2.30
CA VAL A 418 4.14 -13.96 2.35
C VAL A 418 4.80 -13.75 0.99
N ILE A 419 4.50 -14.62 0.02
CA ILE A 419 4.91 -14.50 -1.37
C ILE A 419 3.73 -14.83 -2.30
N PRO A 420 3.67 -14.27 -3.51
CA PRO A 420 2.56 -14.45 -4.45
C PRO A 420 2.26 -15.93 -4.79
N ASP A 421 3.28 -16.78 -4.81
CA ASP A 421 3.11 -18.20 -5.13
C ASP A 421 2.25 -18.95 -4.12
N LEU A 422 2.24 -18.55 -2.85
CA LEU A 422 1.40 -19.15 -1.80
C LEU A 422 -0.10 -18.84 -1.98
N GLU A 423 -0.45 -17.84 -2.77
CA GLU A 423 -1.84 -17.50 -3.10
C GLU A 423 -2.35 -18.25 -4.33
N THR A 424 -1.45 -18.59 -5.26
CA THR A 424 -1.80 -19.22 -6.54
C THR A 424 -1.73 -20.74 -6.53
N TYR A 425 -1.00 -21.33 -5.58
CA TYR A 425 -0.93 -22.76 -5.37
C TYR A 425 -1.58 -23.16 -4.06
N PHE A 426 -2.25 -24.31 -4.08
CA PHE A 426 -2.80 -24.90 -2.89
C PHE A 426 -1.74 -25.74 -2.16
N PHE A 427 -1.03 -25.11 -1.23
CA PHE A 427 -0.03 -25.78 -0.38
C PHE A 427 -0.63 -26.08 1.00
N LYS A 428 -0.93 -27.33 1.26
CA LYS A 428 -1.47 -27.78 2.55
C LYS A 428 -0.48 -27.57 3.72
N GLU A 429 0.81 -27.61 3.45
CA GLU A 429 1.90 -27.48 4.41
C GLU A 429 1.94 -26.10 5.08
N TYR A 430 1.43 -25.06 4.43
CA TYR A 430 1.37 -23.69 4.95
C TYR A 430 0.00 -23.31 5.53
N ARG A 431 -0.88 -24.31 5.75
CA ARG A 431 -2.19 -24.13 6.36
C ARG A 431 -2.21 -24.70 7.76
N SER A 432 -2.52 -23.87 8.73
CA SER A 432 -2.62 -24.26 10.13
C SER A 432 -3.57 -23.33 10.87
N PRO A 433 -4.34 -23.80 11.87
CA PRO A 433 -5.15 -22.90 12.68
C PRO A 433 -4.28 -21.98 13.55
N GLN A 434 -3.08 -22.42 13.93
CA GLN A 434 -2.20 -21.64 14.81
C GLN A 434 -0.75 -21.78 14.35
N PHE A 435 -0.13 -20.65 14.03
CA PHE A 435 1.26 -20.63 13.58
C PHE A 435 1.95 -19.29 13.87
N PHE A 436 3.27 -19.31 13.83
CA PHE A 436 4.06 -18.12 13.63
C PHE A 436 5.00 -18.28 12.45
N ALA A 437 5.34 -17.17 11.82
CA ALA A 437 6.33 -17.11 10.76
C ALA A 437 7.22 -15.88 10.97
N VAL A 438 8.49 -16.03 10.70
CA VAL A 438 9.47 -14.94 10.70
C VAL A 438 10.30 -15.02 9.44
N GLY A 439 10.69 -13.89 8.90
CA GLY A 439 11.46 -13.87 7.68
C GLY A 439 12.27 -12.60 7.49
N THR A 440 13.12 -12.65 6.48
CA THR A 440 13.95 -11.53 6.05
C THR A 440 13.67 -11.21 4.58
N ASN A 441 13.67 -9.93 4.26
CA ASN A 441 13.50 -9.42 2.91
C ASN A 441 14.77 -8.65 2.54
N MET A 442 15.55 -9.15 1.60
CA MET A 442 16.74 -8.50 1.08
C MET A 442 16.45 -7.95 -0.30
N VAL A 443 16.74 -6.68 -0.53
CA VAL A 443 16.56 -6.03 -1.82
C VAL A 443 17.85 -5.37 -2.25
N VAL A 444 18.32 -5.69 -3.45
CA VAL A 444 19.52 -5.15 -4.05
C VAL A 444 19.12 -4.37 -5.31
N PRO A 445 19.07 -3.04 -5.27
CA PRO A 445 18.91 -2.23 -6.46
C PRO A 445 20.11 -2.42 -7.40
N ILE A 446 19.86 -2.87 -8.64
CA ILE A 446 20.91 -3.15 -9.63
C ILE A 446 21.06 -1.94 -10.56
N TYR A 447 19.95 -1.44 -11.08
CA TYR A 447 19.88 -0.32 -12.00
C TYR A 447 18.56 0.43 -11.82
N LYS A 448 18.39 1.62 -12.42
CA LYS A 448 17.16 2.42 -12.33
C LYS A 448 15.93 1.57 -12.69
N GLY A 449 15.13 1.22 -11.67
CA GLY A 449 13.91 0.43 -11.84
C GLY A 449 14.12 -1.08 -11.93
N LEU A 450 15.36 -1.60 -11.76
CA LEU A 450 15.66 -3.03 -11.73
C LEU A 450 16.21 -3.39 -10.35
N GLU A 451 15.53 -4.30 -9.66
CA GLU A 451 15.89 -4.77 -8.32
C GLU A 451 15.97 -6.30 -8.29
N TYR A 452 16.95 -6.83 -7.60
CA TYR A 452 16.99 -8.24 -7.22
C TYR A 452 16.50 -8.38 -5.78
N ARG A 453 15.57 -9.28 -5.56
CA ARG A 453 14.97 -9.53 -4.26
C ARG A 453 15.17 -10.98 -3.86
N PHE A 454 15.52 -11.18 -2.60
CA PHE A 454 15.61 -12.48 -1.94
C PHE A 454 14.82 -12.42 -0.65
N ASP A 455 13.82 -13.29 -0.52
CA ASP A 455 12.95 -13.43 0.63
C ASP A 455 13.15 -14.81 1.25
N PHE A 456 13.33 -14.85 2.55
CA PHE A 456 13.54 -16.09 3.30
C PHE A 456 12.65 -16.10 4.53
N TYR A 457 11.89 -17.19 4.75
CA TYR A 457 10.95 -17.32 5.85
C TYR A 457 11.11 -18.66 6.54
N TYR A 458 10.97 -18.65 7.86
CA TYR A 458 10.73 -19.80 8.70
C TYR A 458 9.27 -19.80 9.12
N TYR A 459 8.59 -20.92 8.91
CA TYR A 459 7.20 -21.15 9.27
C TYR A 459 7.10 -22.25 10.29
N GLN A 460 6.51 -22.01 11.45
CA GLN A 460 6.25 -22.96 12.50
C GLN A 460 4.77 -23.03 12.81
N PRO A 461 4.05 -24.06 12.37
CA PRO A 461 2.72 -24.34 12.88
C PRO A 461 2.79 -24.79 14.34
N PHE A 462 1.87 -24.30 15.16
CA PHE A 462 1.72 -24.81 16.52
C PHE A 462 1.05 -26.18 16.51
N ILE A 463 -0.01 -26.35 15.72
CA ILE A 463 -0.71 -27.61 15.48
C ILE A 463 -1.00 -27.73 13.97
N ILE A 464 -0.98 -28.94 13.45
CA ILE A 464 -1.37 -29.25 12.07
C ILE A 464 -2.52 -30.26 12.04
N LEU A 465 -3.31 -30.20 10.97
CA LEU A 465 -4.39 -31.14 10.71
C LEU A 465 -3.81 -32.48 10.20
N GLN A 466 -4.21 -33.58 10.79
CA GLN A 466 -3.82 -34.93 10.38
C GLN A 466 -5.04 -35.77 10.02
N LYS A 467 -4.95 -36.47 8.90
CA LYS A 467 -5.92 -37.51 8.52
C LYS A 467 -5.39 -38.85 8.98
N LEU A 468 -6.18 -39.58 9.75
CA LEU A 468 -5.86 -40.94 10.20
C LEU A 468 -6.22 -41.97 9.13
N GLU A 469 -5.77 -43.21 9.30
CA GLU A 469 -6.00 -44.31 8.35
C GLU A 469 -7.50 -44.70 8.26
N ASP A 470 -8.25 -44.52 9.33
CA ASP A 470 -9.70 -44.71 9.38
C ASP A 470 -10.50 -43.55 8.74
N GLY A 471 -9.82 -42.52 8.21
CA GLY A 471 -10.42 -41.34 7.65
C GLY A 471 -10.80 -40.25 8.65
N SER A 472 -10.71 -40.53 9.96
CA SER A 472 -10.95 -39.55 10.99
C SER A 472 -9.90 -38.42 10.98
N ILE A 473 -10.21 -37.29 11.56
CA ILE A 473 -9.37 -36.10 11.58
C ILE A 473 -9.04 -35.69 13.00
N GLN A 474 -7.79 -35.32 13.21
CA GLN A 474 -7.35 -34.80 14.49
C GLN A 474 -6.24 -33.76 14.33
N TYR A 475 -5.98 -33.01 15.39
CA TYR A 475 -4.82 -32.14 15.45
C TYR A 475 -3.57 -32.90 15.92
N SER A 476 -2.43 -32.56 15.35
CA SER A 476 -1.14 -33.10 15.75
C SER A 476 -0.77 -32.70 17.18
N LYS A 477 0.30 -33.31 17.71
CA LYS A 477 1.01 -32.76 18.86
C LYS A 477 1.60 -31.37 18.50
N PRO A 478 1.71 -30.47 19.50
CA PRO A 478 2.29 -29.15 19.27
C PRO A 478 3.70 -29.15 18.68
N PHE A 479 4.04 -28.12 17.93
CA PHE A 479 5.36 -27.85 17.34
C PHE A 479 5.89 -28.95 16.40
N LYS A 480 5.01 -29.54 15.60
CA LYS A 480 5.40 -30.44 14.50
C LYS A 480 5.29 -29.75 13.16
N GLY A 481 6.15 -30.11 12.21
CA GLY A 481 6.03 -29.74 10.80
C GLY A 481 6.49 -28.32 10.47
N ASP A 482 7.63 -27.89 11.01
CA ASP A 482 8.30 -26.67 10.59
C ASP A 482 8.69 -26.71 9.10
N THR A 483 8.70 -25.56 8.46
CA THR A 483 8.99 -25.44 7.03
C THR A 483 9.76 -24.16 6.75
N TRP A 484 10.69 -24.25 5.81
CA TRP A 484 11.45 -23.13 5.29
C TRP A 484 10.96 -22.75 3.90
N LEU A 485 10.89 -21.47 3.65
CA LEU A 485 10.49 -20.93 2.36
C LEU A 485 11.53 -19.92 1.90
N ALA A 486 11.99 -20.07 0.68
CA ALA A 486 12.86 -19.11 0.02
C ALA A 486 12.26 -18.72 -1.33
N SER A 487 12.29 -17.43 -1.65
CA SER A 487 11.85 -16.88 -2.93
C SER A 487 12.88 -15.90 -3.46
N THR A 488 13.06 -15.88 -4.76
CA THR A 488 13.91 -14.90 -5.43
C THR A 488 13.16 -14.29 -6.60
N SER A 489 13.30 -12.98 -6.77
CA SER A 489 12.61 -12.22 -7.80
C SER A 489 13.54 -11.18 -8.41
N LEU A 490 13.39 -10.97 -9.70
CA LEU A 490 13.97 -9.85 -10.44
C LEU A 490 12.81 -8.93 -10.85
N LEU A 491 12.81 -7.71 -10.37
CA LEU A 491 11.71 -6.78 -10.49
C LEU A 491 12.10 -5.51 -11.24
#